data_2b093e7854977d23e64f69189335fa24
#
_entry.id   2b093e7854977d23e64f69189335fa24
#
_cell.length_a   1.000
_cell.length_b   1.000
_cell.length_c   1.000
_cell.angle_alpha   90.00
_cell.angle_beta   90.00
_cell.angle_gamma   90.00
#
_symmetry.space_group_name_H-M   'P 1'
#
loop_
_entity.id
_entity.type
_entity.pdbx_description
1 polymer ?
#
loop_
_entity_poly.entity_id
_entity_poly.type
_entity_poly.pdbx_seq_one_letter_code
_entity_poly.pdbx_strand_id
1 'polypeptide(L)'
;TGNPKGVSVPHGAVVNFLTSMARQPGMTAADRILAVTTISFDIAVLELLLPLTVGASLVLATREQVMDGAALRELLEQRRVTMMQATPSTWRMLLSAGWRGAAGFKALTGGEALAADLAQQLQSRCAELWNMYGPTETTVWSSCARIDADAPSISIGTPIANTQIHVLDAQQRICPIGVPGEIYIAGAGVAGLAAGVTGMAGALVQAA
;
A
#
# COMPACT_ATOMS: atom_id res chain seq x y z
N THR A 1 -18.83 -3.44 11.11
CA THR A 1 -20.04 -3.58 11.94
C THR A 1 -19.91 -4.83 12.82
N GLY A 2 -19.71 -4.65 14.12
CA GLY A 2 -19.52 -5.74 15.08
C GLY A 2 -18.57 -5.33 16.20
N ASN A 3 -18.27 -6.24 17.11
CA ASN A 3 -17.25 -6.02 18.12
C ASN A 3 -15.87 -5.80 17.47
N PRO A 4 -15.06 -4.85 17.97
CA PRO A 4 -13.71 -4.63 17.47
C PRO A 4 -12.91 -5.93 17.49
N LYS A 5 -12.28 -6.29 16.36
CA LYS A 5 -11.42 -7.46 16.25
C LYS A 5 -9.98 -6.99 16.26
N GLY A 6 -9.17 -7.54 17.17
CA GLY A 6 -7.73 -7.32 17.17
C GLY A 6 -7.06 -8.23 16.16
N VAL A 7 -6.17 -7.66 15.34
CA VAL A 7 -5.28 -8.42 14.44
C VAL A 7 -3.89 -8.43 15.05
N SER A 8 -3.34 -9.62 15.31
CA SER A 8 -2.01 -9.78 15.87
C SER A 8 -1.00 -10.03 14.76
N VAL A 9 -0.28 -8.98 14.37
CA VAL A 9 0.76 -9.07 13.33
C VAL A 9 2.10 -9.43 13.97
N PRO A 10 2.69 -10.61 13.65
CA PRO A 10 3.99 -11.00 14.20
C PRO A 10 5.14 -10.22 13.55
N HIS A 11 6.22 -9.99 14.29
CA HIS A 11 7.40 -9.27 13.78
C HIS A 11 7.97 -9.90 12.51
N GLY A 12 7.94 -11.22 12.37
CA GLY A 12 8.39 -11.92 11.16
C GLY A 12 7.61 -11.52 9.90
N ALA A 13 6.29 -11.29 10.02
CA ALA A 13 5.47 -10.81 8.92
C ALA A 13 5.84 -9.37 8.53
N VAL A 14 6.11 -8.50 9.52
CA VAL A 14 6.57 -7.11 9.27
C VAL A 14 7.94 -7.11 8.59
N VAL A 15 8.87 -7.97 9.02
CA VAL A 15 10.20 -8.09 8.38
C VAL A 15 10.06 -8.56 6.93
N ASN A 16 9.22 -9.57 6.66
CA ASN A 16 8.94 -10.02 5.29
C ASN A 16 8.37 -8.89 4.43
N PHE A 17 7.40 -8.17 4.97
CA PHE A 17 6.77 -7.03 4.32
C PHE A 17 7.79 -5.93 3.98
N LEU A 18 8.53 -5.41 4.95
CA LEU A 18 9.51 -4.34 4.75
C LEU A 18 10.63 -4.75 3.80
N THR A 19 11.11 -6.00 3.90
CA THR A 19 12.11 -6.54 2.97
C THR A 19 11.59 -6.61 1.53
N SER A 20 10.32 -6.97 1.35
CA SER A 20 9.66 -6.98 0.05
C SER A 20 9.52 -5.58 -0.52
N MET A 21 9.04 -4.62 0.29
CA MET A 21 8.84 -3.23 -0.11
C MET A 21 10.16 -2.50 -0.43
N ALA A 22 11.24 -2.85 0.25
CA ALA A 22 12.57 -2.33 -0.05
C ALA A 22 13.06 -2.72 -1.45
N ARG A 23 12.61 -3.88 -1.97
CA ARG A 23 12.95 -4.38 -3.32
C ARG A 23 11.96 -3.88 -4.37
N GLN A 24 10.67 -3.94 -4.05
CA GLN A 24 9.57 -3.56 -4.95
C GLN A 24 8.38 -3.06 -4.10
N PRO A 25 7.97 -1.80 -4.29
CA PRO A 25 8.35 -0.77 -5.27
C PRO A 25 9.81 -0.29 -5.21
N GLY A 26 10.54 -0.63 -4.16
CA GLY A 26 11.94 -0.26 -3.98
C GLY A 26 12.12 1.09 -3.28
N MET A 27 13.05 1.11 -2.31
CA MET A 27 13.51 2.31 -1.61
C MET A 27 15.00 2.18 -1.35
N THR A 28 15.73 3.27 -1.47
CA THR A 28 17.17 3.36 -1.24
C THR A 28 17.51 4.44 -0.23
N ALA A 29 18.74 4.49 0.26
CA ALA A 29 19.22 5.53 1.15
C ALA A 29 19.15 6.96 0.57
N ALA A 30 19.05 7.09 -0.76
CA ALA A 30 18.90 8.39 -1.43
C ALA A 30 17.45 8.91 -1.39
N ASP A 31 16.50 8.06 -1.04
CA ASP A 31 15.08 8.42 -1.03
C ASP A 31 14.70 9.23 0.21
N ARG A 32 13.64 10.00 0.03
CA ARG A 32 12.99 10.77 1.09
C ARG A 32 11.49 10.54 1.01
N ILE A 33 10.96 9.81 1.97
CA ILE A 33 9.52 9.52 2.05
C ILE A 33 8.81 10.56 2.91
N LEU A 34 7.61 10.97 2.48
CA LEU A 34 6.69 11.77 3.30
C LEU A 34 5.66 10.83 3.95
N ALA A 35 5.65 10.80 5.29
CA ALA A 35 4.65 10.09 6.06
C ALA A 35 3.44 11.00 6.31
N VAL A 36 2.29 10.57 5.79
CA VAL A 36 1.01 11.28 5.86
C VAL A 36 -0.08 10.47 6.58
N THR A 37 0.17 9.18 6.78
CA THR A 37 -0.81 8.28 7.38
C THR A 37 -0.75 8.34 8.89
N THR A 38 -1.93 8.42 9.54
CA THR A 38 -2.01 8.30 11.00
C THR A 38 -1.46 6.94 11.47
N ILE A 39 -0.74 6.93 12.58
CA ILE A 39 -0.20 5.70 13.18
C ILE A 39 -1.29 4.69 13.57
N SER A 40 -2.55 5.12 13.66
CA SER A 40 -3.70 4.26 13.92
C SER A 40 -4.10 3.41 12.71
N PHE A 41 -3.51 3.63 11.54
CA PHE A 41 -3.78 2.90 10.33
C PHE A 41 -2.52 2.14 9.92
N ASP A 42 -2.64 0.84 9.66
CA ASP A 42 -1.51 -0.07 9.47
C ASP A 42 -0.59 0.29 8.29
N ILE A 43 -1.10 0.97 7.26
CA ILE A 43 -0.27 1.41 6.13
C ILE A 43 0.82 2.41 6.54
N ALA A 44 0.71 3.05 7.72
CA ALA A 44 1.77 3.90 8.28
C ALA A 44 3.06 3.11 8.56
N VAL A 45 2.99 1.80 8.74
CA VAL A 45 4.16 0.92 8.98
C VAL A 45 5.18 1.05 7.85
N LEU A 46 4.74 1.11 6.59
CA LEU A 46 5.64 1.32 5.45
C LEU A 46 6.35 2.68 5.58
N GLU A 47 5.58 3.73 5.79
CA GLU A 47 6.10 5.10 5.82
C GLU A 47 7.11 5.34 6.94
N LEU A 48 6.85 4.74 8.11
CA LEU A 48 7.64 4.98 9.31
C LEU A 48 8.84 4.03 9.45
N LEU A 49 8.68 2.75 9.09
CA LEU A 49 9.71 1.75 9.35
C LEU A 49 10.61 1.46 8.14
N LEU A 50 10.06 1.45 6.91
CA LEU A 50 10.86 1.13 5.74
C LEU A 50 12.06 2.06 5.55
N PRO A 51 11.94 3.40 5.66
CA PRO A 51 13.09 4.29 5.50
C PRO A 51 14.20 3.99 6.51
N LEU A 52 13.86 3.61 7.74
CA LEU A 52 14.85 3.28 8.77
C LEU A 52 15.62 2.00 8.43
N THR A 53 15.01 1.04 7.73
CA THR A 53 15.67 -0.23 7.37
C THR A 53 16.65 -0.09 6.22
N VAL A 54 16.48 0.92 5.36
CA VAL A 54 17.31 1.14 4.16
C VAL A 54 18.21 2.39 4.25
N GLY A 55 18.14 3.12 5.37
CA GLY A 55 18.90 4.36 5.57
C GLY A 55 18.35 5.56 4.80
N ALA A 56 17.08 5.52 4.37
CA ALA A 56 16.41 6.64 3.73
C ALA A 56 15.99 7.73 4.72
N SER A 57 15.60 8.89 4.19
CA SER A 57 15.11 10.01 5.01
C SER A 57 13.59 9.94 5.17
N LEU A 58 13.12 10.23 6.38
CA LEU A 58 11.69 10.32 6.72
C LEU A 58 11.32 11.79 7.01
N VAL A 59 10.27 12.28 6.35
CA VAL A 59 9.61 13.54 6.67
C VAL A 59 8.24 13.24 7.27
N LEU A 60 7.95 13.77 8.44
CA LEU A 60 6.64 13.61 9.10
C LEU A 60 5.78 14.84 8.80
N ALA A 61 4.60 14.63 8.23
CA ALA A 61 3.59 15.67 8.10
C ALA A 61 2.78 15.79 9.39
N THR A 62 2.42 17.02 9.78
CA THR A 62 1.44 17.21 10.85
C THR A 62 0.03 16.90 10.36
N ARG A 63 -0.89 16.68 11.29
CA ARG A 63 -2.30 16.42 10.94
C ARG A 63 -2.91 17.55 10.10
N GLU A 64 -2.59 18.80 10.44
CA GLU A 64 -3.06 19.98 9.73
C GLU A 64 -2.53 19.99 8.29
N GLN A 65 -1.25 19.67 8.10
CA GLN A 65 -0.65 19.59 6.76
C GLN A 65 -1.27 18.49 5.90
N VAL A 66 -1.58 17.34 6.50
CA VAL A 66 -2.23 16.22 5.78
C VAL A 66 -3.65 16.56 5.36
N MET A 67 -4.37 17.38 6.11
CA MET A 67 -5.75 17.78 5.84
C MET A 67 -5.87 18.97 4.88
N ASP A 68 -4.76 19.62 4.54
CA ASP A 68 -4.71 20.78 3.64
C ASP A 68 -3.83 20.44 2.42
N GLY A 69 -4.45 20.32 1.26
CA GLY A 69 -3.74 19.98 0.02
C GLY A 69 -2.68 21.03 -0.39
N ALA A 70 -2.86 22.29 -0.06
CA ALA A 70 -1.87 23.33 -0.36
C ALA A 70 -0.66 23.21 0.57
N ALA A 71 -0.88 23.01 1.86
CA ALA A 71 0.19 22.78 2.83
C ALA A 71 0.95 21.47 2.55
N LEU A 72 0.22 20.42 2.15
CA LEU A 72 0.83 19.13 1.77
C LEU A 72 1.71 19.28 0.51
N ARG A 73 1.23 20.01 -0.51
CA ARG A 73 2.02 20.30 -1.71
C ARG A 73 3.29 21.07 -1.37
N GLU A 74 3.16 22.13 -0.58
CA GLU A 74 4.29 22.96 -0.17
C GLU A 74 5.33 22.12 0.59
N LEU A 75 4.91 21.23 1.48
CA LEU A 75 5.79 20.34 2.23
C LEU A 75 6.55 19.38 1.30
N LEU A 76 5.87 18.78 0.30
CA LEU A 76 6.48 17.93 -0.72
C LEU A 76 7.61 18.65 -1.47
N GLU A 77 7.34 19.88 -1.90
CA GLU A 77 8.26 20.71 -2.67
C GLU A 77 9.46 21.18 -1.81
N GLN A 78 9.18 21.78 -0.65
CA GLN A 78 10.22 22.32 0.25
C GLN A 78 11.17 21.25 0.77
N ARG A 79 10.63 20.05 1.06
CA ARG A 79 11.42 18.93 1.59
C ARG A 79 12.04 18.07 0.49
N ARG A 80 11.78 18.36 -0.78
CA ARG A 80 12.26 17.58 -1.93
C ARG A 80 11.97 16.10 -1.75
N VAL A 81 10.73 15.78 -1.42
CA VAL A 81 10.26 14.41 -1.22
C VAL A 81 10.37 13.62 -2.52
N THR A 82 10.86 12.39 -2.47
CA THR A 82 10.99 11.51 -3.65
C THR A 82 9.93 10.43 -3.69
N MET A 83 9.27 10.17 -2.55
CA MET A 83 8.28 9.10 -2.43
C MET A 83 7.18 9.51 -1.45
N MET A 84 5.94 9.19 -1.79
CA MET A 84 4.81 9.28 -0.85
C MET A 84 3.84 8.14 -1.10
N GLN A 85 3.34 7.57 0.00
CA GLN A 85 2.22 6.65 -0.01
C GLN A 85 0.97 7.41 0.47
N ALA A 86 -0.14 7.21 -0.22
CA ALA A 86 -1.40 7.83 0.19
C ALA A 86 -2.60 7.08 -0.39
N THR A 87 -3.78 7.31 0.18
CA THR A 87 -5.03 6.83 -0.41
C THR A 87 -5.38 7.62 -1.68
N PRO A 88 -6.17 7.06 -2.60
CA PRO A 88 -6.73 7.78 -3.74
C PRO A 88 -7.37 9.12 -3.35
N SER A 89 -8.06 9.17 -2.24
CA SER A 89 -8.69 10.40 -1.72
C SER A 89 -7.65 11.50 -1.43
N THR A 90 -6.55 11.16 -0.77
CA THR A 90 -5.44 12.10 -0.49
C THR A 90 -4.76 12.57 -1.78
N TRP A 91 -4.55 11.66 -2.74
CA TRP A 91 -4.00 12.03 -4.04
C TRP A 91 -4.89 13.01 -4.80
N ARG A 92 -6.23 12.80 -4.79
CA ARG A 92 -7.18 13.74 -5.42
C ARG A 92 -7.12 15.11 -4.76
N MET A 93 -7.05 15.19 -3.45
CA MET A 93 -6.92 16.46 -2.71
C MET A 93 -5.62 17.19 -3.11
N LEU A 94 -4.50 16.49 -3.17
CA LEU A 94 -3.20 17.06 -3.57
C LEU A 94 -3.21 17.59 -5.01
N LEU A 95 -3.79 16.83 -5.94
CA LEU A 95 -3.95 17.24 -7.35
C LEU A 95 -4.86 18.47 -7.47
N SER A 96 -5.96 18.51 -6.72
CA SER A 96 -6.88 19.66 -6.67
C SER A 96 -6.21 20.92 -6.12
N ALA A 97 -5.22 20.76 -5.24
CA ALA A 97 -4.39 21.85 -4.73
C ALA A 97 -3.28 22.28 -5.71
N GLY A 98 -3.28 21.74 -6.93
CA GLY A 98 -2.37 22.13 -8.00
C GLY A 98 -0.99 21.50 -7.96
N TRP A 99 -0.80 20.36 -7.29
CA TRP A 99 0.47 19.64 -7.37
C TRP A 99 0.75 19.16 -8.79
N ARG A 100 1.93 19.51 -9.29
CA ARG A 100 2.34 19.24 -10.67
C ARG A 100 3.25 18.04 -10.85
N GLY A 101 3.57 17.35 -9.74
CA GLY A 101 4.54 16.27 -9.76
C GLY A 101 5.97 16.72 -9.55
N ALA A 102 6.88 15.77 -9.51
CA ALA A 102 8.32 16.02 -9.46
C ALA A 102 9.07 14.96 -10.27
N ALA A 103 10.17 15.35 -10.90
CA ALA A 103 11.04 14.43 -11.62
C ALA A 103 11.58 13.35 -10.65
N GLY A 104 11.48 12.09 -11.03
CA GLY A 104 11.91 10.96 -10.23
C GLY A 104 10.98 10.58 -9.06
N PHE A 105 9.83 11.25 -8.93
CA PHE A 105 8.89 10.99 -7.83
C PHE A 105 8.20 9.62 -7.99
N LYS A 106 8.12 8.88 -6.89
CA LYS A 106 7.44 7.58 -6.79
C LYS A 106 6.17 7.74 -5.97
N ALA A 107 5.01 7.51 -6.61
CA ALA A 107 3.71 7.53 -5.95
C ALA A 107 3.25 6.11 -5.64
N LEU A 108 2.91 5.86 -4.37
CA LEU A 108 2.27 4.62 -3.93
C LEU A 108 0.82 4.93 -3.56
N THR A 109 -0.12 4.15 -4.06
CA THR A 109 -1.54 4.32 -3.78
C THR A 109 -2.16 3.00 -3.32
N GLY A 110 -3.04 3.05 -2.33
CA GLY A 110 -3.72 1.88 -1.80
C GLY A 110 -4.72 2.22 -0.70
N GLY A 111 -5.36 1.20 -0.12
CA GLY A 111 -6.42 1.36 0.89
C GLY A 111 -7.80 1.66 0.30
N GLU A 112 -7.87 2.08 -0.96
CA GLU A 112 -9.09 2.32 -1.73
C GLU A 112 -8.84 1.90 -3.18
N ALA A 113 -9.90 1.64 -3.95
CA ALA A 113 -9.76 1.33 -5.38
C ALA A 113 -9.22 2.53 -6.16
N LEU A 114 -8.15 2.32 -6.92
CA LEU A 114 -7.57 3.33 -7.79
C LEU A 114 -8.42 3.47 -9.06
N ALA A 115 -9.04 4.62 -9.26
CA ALA A 115 -9.82 4.91 -10.46
C ALA A 115 -8.90 5.27 -11.64
N ALA A 116 -9.30 4.93 -12.86
CA ALA A 116 -8.48 5.12 -14.08
C ALA A 116 -8.13 6.59 -14.36
N ASP A 117 -9.08 7.50 -14.10
CA ASP A 117 -8.86 8.94 -14.26
C ASP A 117 -7.77 9.49 -13.32
N LEU A 118 -7.75 8.99 -12.07
CA LEU A 118 -6.72 9.35 -11.09
C LEU A 118 -5.37 8.74 -11.46
N ALA A 119 -5.35 7.46 -11.89
CA ALA A 119 -4.14 6.82 -12.34
C ALA A 119 -3.47 7.60 -13.48
N GLN A 120 -4.23 7.98 -14.50
CA GLN A 120 -3.73 8.78 -15.63
C GLN A 120 -3.16 10.13 -15.18
N GLN A 121 -3.84 10.82 -14.25
CA GLN A 121 -3.36 12.08 -13.72
C GLN A 121 -2.06 11.94 -12.93
N LEU A 122 -1.92 10.88 -12.14
CA LEU A 122 -0.69 10.61 -11.37
C LEU A 122 0.46 10.18 -12.29
N GLN A 123 0.22 9.29 -13.25
CA GLN A 123 1.22 8.85 -14.22
C GLN A 123 1.89 10.00 -14.98
N SER A 124 1.11 11.03 -15.35
CA SER A 124 1.66 12.20 -16.03
C SER A 124 2.54 13.10 -15.14
N ARG A 125 2.61 12.82 -13.83
CA ARG A 125 3.29 13.64 -12.80
C ARG A 125 4.37 12.91 -12.01
N CYS A 126 4.41 11.59 -12.12
CA CYS A 126 5.33 10.74 -11.37
C CYS A 126 6.22 9.94 -12.31
N ALA A 127 7.43 9.61 -11.87
CA ALA A 127 8.29 8.65 -12.58
C ALA A 127 7.76 7.21 -12.46
N GLU A 128 7.14 6.91 -11.31
CA GLU A 128 6.54 5.62 -11.05
C GLU A 128 5.24 5.79 -10.28
N LEU A 129 4.21 5.05 -10.71
CA LEU A 129 2.95 4.89 -9.98
C LEU A 129 2.78 3.42 -9.61
N TRP A 130 2.53 3.15 -8.34
CA TRP A 130 2.32 1.82 -7.81
C TRP A 130 0.94 1.71 -7.16
N ASN A 131 0.18 0.68 -7.52
CA ASN A 131 -1.05 0.29 -6.85
C ASN A 131 -0.74 -0.81 -5.83
N MET A 132 -1.15 -0.59 -4.58
CA MET A 132 -0.85 -1.45 -3.44
C MET A 132 -2.15 -2.06 -2.93
N TYR A 133 -2.15 -3.35 -2.65
CA TYR A 133 -3.32 -4.05 -2.14
C TYR A 133 -2.96 -5.01 -1.01
N GLY A 134 -3.75 -5.01 0.05
CA GLY A 134 -3.64 -5.93 1.17
C GLY A 134 -4.58 -5.55 2.31
N PRO A 135 -5.21 -6.53 2.98
CA PRO A 135 -5.92 -6.32 4.23
C PRO A 135 -4.94 -6.37 5.41
N THR A 136 -5.30 -5.77 6.53
CA THR A 136 -4.52 -5.78 7.79
C THR A 136 -4.16 -7.19 8.24
N GLU A 137 -5.05 -8.16 8.02
CA GLU A 137 -4.88 -9.58 8.36
C GLU A 137 -3.75 -10.25 7.58
N THR A 138 -3.24 -9.63 6.54
CA THR A 138 -2.09 -10.13 5.77
C THR A 138 -0.90 -9.17 5.77
N THR A 139 -0.84 -8.31 6.77
CA THR A 139 0.27 -7.38 7.06
C THR A 139 0.45 -6.31 6.00
N VAL A 140 -0.40 -5.30 6.05
CA VAL A 140 -0.35 -4.04 5.29
C VAL A 140 -0.57 -4.24 3.79
N TRP A 141 0.43 -4.68 3.02
CA TRP A 141 0.32 -4.91 1.58
C TRP A 141 0.75 -6.32 1.21
N SER A 142 -0.10 -7.01 0.49
CA SER A 142 0.11 -8.40 0.05
C SER A 142 0.48 -8.50 -1.42
N SER A 143 0.16 -7.46 -2.19
CA SER A 143 0.54 -7.36 -3.60
C SER A 143 0.81 -5.92 -4.00
N CYS A 144 1.53 -5.75 -5.10
CA CYS A 144 1.74 -4.46 -5.72
C CYS A 144 1.81 -4.58 -7.26
N ALA A 145 1.36 -3.53 -7.94
CA ALA A 145 1.47 -3.38 -9.38
C ALA A 145 2.10 -2.02 -9.71
N ARG A 146 3.11 -2.01 -10.57
CA ARG A 146 3.46 -0.80 -11.28
C ARG A 146 2.39 -0.54 -12.34
N ILE A 147 1.89 0.68 -12.37
CA ILE A 147 0.85 1.07 -13.32
C ILE A 147 1.54 1.77 -14.50
N ASP A 148 1.53 1.09 -15.64
CA ASP A 148 2.06 1.63 -16.88
C ASP A 148 0.99 2.42 -17.64
N ALA A 149 1.41 3.41 -18.45
CA ALA A 149 0.50 4.32 -19.15
C ALA A 149 -0.46 3.59 -20.11
N ASP A 150 -0.01 2.48 -20.68
CA ASP A 150 -0.77 1.69 -21.66
C ASP A 150 -1.48 0.47 -21.02
N ALA A 151 -1.53 0.41 -19.69
CA ALA A 151 -2.16 -0.73 -19.00
C ALA A 151 -3.67 -0.77 -19.32
N PRO A 152 -4.20 -1.91 -19.81
CA PRO A 152 -5.61 -2.02 -20.20
C PRO A 152 -6.58 -1.96 -19.00
N SER A 153 -6.06 -2.20 -17.81
CA SER A 153 -6.82 -2.14 -16.55
C SER A 153 -5.88 -1.90 -15.38
N ILE A 154 -6.43 -1.40 -14.27
CA ILE A 154 -5.68 -1.23 -13.03
C ILE A 154 -5.72 -2.54 -12.26
N SER A 155 -4.56 -3.21 -12.19
CA SER A 155 -4.40 -4.45 -11.46
C SER A 155 -3.99 -4.20 -10.01
N ILE A 156 -4.33 -5.12 -9.11
CA ILE A 156 -3.73 -5.20 -7.77
C ILE A 156 -2.33 -5.81 -7.79
N GLY A 157 -1.89 -6.31 -8.94
CA GLY A 157 -0.53 -6.77 -9.20
C GLY A 157 -0.23 -8.20 -8.78
N THR A 158 1.03 -8.42 -8.49
CA THR A 158 1.56 -9.73 -8.09
C THR A 158 1.85 -9.77 -6.59
N PRO A 159 1.76 -10.96 -5.96
CA PRO A 159 2.10 -11.13 -4.56
C PRO A 159 3.51 -10.64 -4.23
N ILE A 160 3.68 -10.07 -3.03
CA ILE A 160 5.01 -9.80 -2.48
C ILE A 160 5.74 -11.10 -2.11
N ALA A 161 7.02 -11.02 -1.74
CA ALA A 161 7.80 -12.21 -1.39
C ALA A 161 7.12 -13.04 -0.28
N ASN A 162 7.20 -14.37 -0.41
CA ASN A 162 6.62 -15.34 0.52
C ASN A 162 5.11 -15.21 0.75
N THR A 163 4.40 -14.62 -0.23
CA THR A 163 2.95 -14.46 -0.25
C THR A 163 2.35 -15.20 -1.44
N GLN A 164 1.20 -15.81 -1.26
CA GLN A 164 0.44 -16.49 -2.30
C GLN A 164 -0.95 -15.86 -2.37
N ILE A 165 -1.43 -15.63 -3.59
CA ILE A 165 -2.78 -15.13 -3.85
C ILE A 165 -3.48 -16.14 -4.76
N HIS A 166 -4.63 -16.62 -4.32
CA HIS A 166 -5.46 -17.57 -5.04
C HIS A 166 -6.84 -16.96 -5.31
N VAL A 167 -7.39 -17.21 -6.48
CA VAL A 167 -8.80 -16.92 -6.80
C VAL A 167 -9.56 -18.23 -6.74
N LEU A 168 -10.51 -18.33 -5.81
CA LEU A 168 -11.24 -19.57 -5.54
C LEU A 168 -12.73 -19.42 -5.82
N ASP A 169 -13.35 -20.52 -6.25
CA ASP A 169 -14.82 -20.63 -6.40
C ASP A 169 -15.51 -20.88 -5.04
N ALA A 170 -16.83 -20.93 -5.04
CA ALA A 170 -17.63 -21.19 -3.84
C ALA A 170 -17.37 -22.58 -3.20
N GLN A 171 -16.72 -23.50 -3.91
CA GLN A 171 -16.30 -24.80 -3.42
C GLN A 171 -14.80 -24.83 -3.01
N GLN A 172 -14.17 -23.64 -2.92
CA GLN A 172 -12.75 -23.46 -2.59
C GLN A 172 -11.77 -24.13 -3.57
N ARG A 173 -12.16 -24.25 -4.84
CA ARG A 173 -11.29 -24.75 -5.91
C ARG A 173 -10.70 -23.56 -6.67
N ILE A 174 -9.46 -23.71 -7.16
CA ILE A 174 -8.79 -22.67 -7.96
C ILE A 174 -9.60 -22.40 -9.24
N CYS A 175 -9.96 -21.13 -9.44
CA CYS A 175 -10.63 -20.69 -10.65
C CYS A 175 -9.66 -20.71 -11.84
N PRO A 176 -10.10 -21.16 -13.03
CA PRO A 176 -9.35 -20.97 -14.27
C PRO A 176 -9.13 -19.48 -14.59
N ILE A 177 -8.10 -19.18 -15.40
CA ILE A 177 -7.82 -17.82 -15.85
C ILE A 177 -9.04 -17.23 -16.56
N GLY A 178 -9.42 -16.01 -16.15
CA GLY A 178 -10.58 -15.31 -16.72
C GLY A 178 -11.91 -15.63 -16.04
N VAL A 179 -11.95 -16.56 -15.09
CA VAL A 179 -13.14 -16.89 -14.30
C VAL A 179 -13.11 -16.09 -12.98
N PRO A 180 -14.14 -15.30 -12.67
CA PRO A 180 -14.25 -14.59 -11.40
C PRO A 180 -14.36 -15.54 -10.20
N GLY A 181 -13.79 -15.12 -9.06
CA GLY A 181 -13.87 -15.82 -7.79
C GLY A 181 -13.43 -14.91 -6.64
N GLU A 182 -13.37 -15.47 -5.45
CA GLU A 182 -12.92 -14.77 -4.24
C GLU A 182 -11.40 -14.83 -4.10
N ILE A 183 -10.81 -13.73 -3.62
CA ILE A 183 -9.37 -13.64 -3.39
C ILE A 183 -9.04 -14.22 -2.02
N TYR A 184 -8.10 -15.15 -2.01
CA TYR A 184 -7.53 -15.73 -0.79
C TYR A 184 -6.02 -15.49 -0.76
N ILE A 185 -5.53 -15.06 0.39
CA ILE A 185 -4.12 -14.72 0.60
C ILE A 185 -3.51 -15.65 1.65
N ALA A 186 -2.34 -16.19 1.34
CA ALA A 186 -1.57 -17.07 2.22
C ALA A 186 -0.10 -16.65 2.28
N GLY A 187 0.65 -17.21 3.23
CA GLY A 187 2.10 -17.04 3.33
C GLY A 187 2.56 -16.30 4.58
N ALA A 188 3.79 -15.79 4.52
CA ALA A 188 4.49 -15.22 5.67
C ALA A 188 3.85 -13.92 6.24
N GLY A 189 2.99 -13.27 5.45
CA GLY A 189 2.27 -12.05 5.87
C GLY A 189 1.01 -12.32 6.68
N VAL A 190 0.50 -13.56 6.72
CA VAL A 190 -0.77 -13.87 7.42
C VAL A 190 -0.62 -13.65 8.92
N ALA A 191 -1.43 -12.75 9.47
CA ALA A 191 -1.47 -12.41 10.88
C ALA A 191 -2.30 -13.44 11.68
N GLY A 192 -2.02 -13.54 12.97
CA GLY A 192 -2.89 -14.22 13.93
C GLY A 192 -4.06 -13.35 14.34
N LEU A 193 -5.18 -13.97 14.72
CA LEU A 193 -6.24 -13.26 15.43
C LEU A 193 -5.83 -13.12 16.91
N ALA A 194 -6.08 -11.95 17.50
CA ALA A 194 -5.82 -11.73 18.91
C ALA A 194 -6.67 -12.72 19.78
N ALA A 195 -6.12 -13.11 20.92
CA ALA A 195 -6.75 -14.08 21.82
C ALA A 195 -8.22 -13.70 22.13
N GLY A 196 -9.15 -14.63 21.88
CA GLY A 196 -10.59 -14.45 22.03
C GLY A 196 -11.38 -14.45 20.72
N VAL A 197 -10.71 -14.47 19.57
CA VAL A 197 -11.34 -14.61 18.26
C VAL A 197 -10.98 -16.00 17.72
N THR A 198 -11.92 -16.94 17.78
CA THR A 198 -11.78 -18.28 17.19
C THR A 198 -11.94 -18.17 15.67
N GLY A 199 -10.87 -18.43 14.94
CA GLY A 199 -10.91 -18.56 13.48
C GLY A 199 -9.55 -18.40 12.83
N MET A 200 -9.00 -19.48 12.34
CA MET A 200 -7.92 -19.63 11.36
C MET A 200 -6.50 -19.21 11.76
N ALA A 201 -5.84 -20.07 12.51
CA ALA A 201 -4.38 -20.15 12.48
C ALA A 201 -3.94 -20.89 11.20
N GLY A 202 -3.13 -20.23 10.36
CA GLY A 202 -2.36 -20.88 9.29
C GLY A 202 -3.08 -21.10 7.96
N ALA A 203 -4.14 -20.36 7.64
CA ALA A 203 -4.92 -20.56 6.44
C ALA A 203 -5.07 -19.29 5.62
N LEU A 204 -5.62 -19.45 4.45
CA LEU A 204 -6.09 -18.47 3.51
C LEU A 204 -6.97 -17.40 4.19
N VAL A 205 -6.62 -16.14 4.05
CA VAL A 205 -7.47 -15.01 4.44
C VAL A 205 -8.30 -14.63 3.21
N GLN A 206 -9.62 -14.71 3.36
CA GLN A 206 -10.53 -14.18 2.36
C GLN A 206 -10.42 -12.66 2.37
N ALA A 207 -10.05 -12.09 1.23
CA ALA A 207 -9.99 -10.66 1.03
C ALA A 207 -11.28 -10.21 0.33
N ALA A 208 -12.00 -9.30 0.96
CA ALA A 208 -13.23 -8.74 0.45
C ALA A 208 -12.97 -7.71 -0.67
#